data_b8f6f100beaa6e4e94e2f1e88dfe357d
#
_entry.id   b8f6f100beaa6e4e94e2f1e88dfe357d
#
_cell.length_a   1.000
_cell.length_b   1.000
_cell.length_c   1.000
_cell.angle_alpha   90.00
_cell.angle_beta   90.00
_cell.angle_gamma   90.00
#
_symmetry.space_group_name_H-M   'P 1'
#
loop_
_entity.id
_entity.type
_entity.pdbx_description
1 polymer ?
#
loop_
_entity_poly.entity_id
_entity_poly.type
_entity_poly.pdbx_seq_one_letter_code
_entity_poly.pdbx_strand_id
1 'polypeptide(L)'
;MNRTVASQPPIAPAVIRRATVDDAAALAEFGARTFFETFAKDNAAEDMRLHLASAWAPALQRAEILDAEIDTLLACDAGGGLAGFAQLRAGHAPADVATVQPVELLRFYVDKPWQGQGVASQLMLAVETQARARGARELWLGVWERNERAQAFYRKHGFRKVGTQIFVVGTDPQTDHVMLREL
;
A
#
# COMPACT_ATOMS: atom_id res chain seq x y z
N MET A 1 44.09 6.22 4.59
CA MET A 1 43.22 7.12 3.84
C MET A 1 41.79 6.79 4.22
N ASN A 2 41.21 7.54 5.18
CA ASN A 2 39.82 7.38 5.62
C ASN A 2 38.90 8.03 4.58
N ARG A 3 38.12 7.24 3.86
CA ARG A 3 37.01 7.76 3.07
C ARG A 3 35.89 8.16 4.04
N THR A 4 35.74 9.45 4.26
CA THR A 4 34.57 10.04 4.91
C THR A 4 33.35 9.71 4.02
N VAL A 5 32.48 8.81 4.48
CA VAL A 5 31.18 8.59 3.85
C VAL A 5 30.38 9.87 4.14
N ALA A 6 30.17 10.66 3.10
CA ALA A 6 29.30 11.83 3.19
C ALA A 6 27.90 11.32 3.54
N SER A 7 27.42 11.64 4.74
CA SER A 7 26.03 11.40 5.12
C SER A 7 25.14 12.23 4.20
N GLN A 8 24.25 11.57 3.44
CA GLN A 8 23.22 12.26 2.68
C GLN A 8 22.41 13.15 3.65
N PRO A 9 22.08 14.39 3.24
CA PRO A 9 21.23 15.24 4.07
C PRO A 9 19.90 14.54 4.34
N PRO A 10 19.29 14.75 5.51
CA PRO A 10 18.00 14.18 5.83
C PRO A 10 17.00 14.62 4.76
N ILE A 11 16.31 13.65 4.16
CA ILE A 11 15.25 13.91 3.19
C ILE A 11 14.13 14.63 3.94
N ALA A 12 13.63 15.74 3.37
CA ALA A 12 12.52 16.49 3.95
C ALA A 12 11.30 15.57 4.16
N PRO A 13 10.51 15.76 5.24
CA PRO A 13 9.33 14.92 5.50
C PRO A 13 8.37 14.96 4.32
N ALA A 14 7.80 13.82 3.97
CA ALA A 14 6.80 13.73 2.92
C ALA A 14 5.51 14.45 3.36
N VAL A 15 4.85 15.13 2.42
CA VAL A 15 3.52 15.71 2.64
C VAL A 15 2.47 14.68 2.27
N ILE A 16 1.58 14.37 3.21
CA ILE A 16 0.46 13.45 2.94
C ILE A 16 -0.76 14.26 2.48
N ARG A 17 -1.34 13.88 1.34
CA ARG A 17 -2.55 14.48 0.80
C ARG A 17 -3.48 13.44 0.16
N ARG A 18 -4.73 13.80 -0.06
CA ARG A 18 -5.64 13.00 -0.90
C ARG A 18 -5.23 13.11 -2.37
N ALA A 19 -5.43 12.01 -3.09
CA ALA A 19 -5.31 12.01 -4.54
C ALA A 19 -6.47 12.78 -5.19
N THR A 20 -6.17 13.37 -6.33
CA THR A 20 -7.15 13.94 -7.27
C THR A 20 -7.12 13.14 -8.56
N VAL A 21 -8.08 13.34 -9.44
CA VAL A 21 -8.14 12.64 -10.73
C VAL A 21 -6.92 12.90 -11.62
N ASP A 22 -6.26 14.04 -11.42
CA ASP A 22 -5.05 14.39 -12.15
C ASP A 22 -3.83 13.54 -11.75
N ASP A 23 -3.88 12.91 -10.58
CA ASP A 23 -2.83 12.01 -10.08
C ASP A 23 -2.91 10.60 -10.69
N ALA A 24 -4.00 10.25 -11.38
CA ALA A 24 -4.29 8.88 -11.80
C ALA A 24 -3.17 8.24 -12.66
N ALA A 25 -2.61 9.00 -13.60
CA ALA A 25 -1.53 8.51 -14.45
C ALA A 25 -0.23 8.28 -13.68
N ALA A 26 0.17 9.24 -12.84
CA ALA A 26 1.36 9.13 -11.99
C ALA A 26 1.22 7.99 -10.96
N LEU A 27 0.02 7.82 -10.38
CA LEU A 27 -0.29 6.75 -9.45
C LEU A 27 -0.20 5.37 -10.12
N ALA A 28 -0.75 5.24 -11.34
CA ALA A 28 -0.67 4.00 -12.12
C ALA A 28 0.78 3.60 -12.41
N GLU A 29 1.60 4.53 -12.88
CA GLU A 29 3.03 4.30 -13.14
C GLU A 29 3.79 3.94 -11.87
N PHE A 30 3.58 4.71 -10.80
CA PHE A 30 4.22 4.47 -9.51
C PHE A 30 3.85 3.10 -8.94
N GLY A 31 2.57 2.74 -8.94
CA GLY A 31 2.07 1.48 -8.43
C GLY A 31 2.60 0.29 -9.25
N ALA A 32 2.55 0.36 -10.58
CA ALA A 32 3.09 -0.67 -11.46
C ALA A 32 4.58 -0.90 -11.21
N ARG A 33 5.37 0.18 -11.14
CA ARG A 33 6.81 0.10 -10.90
C ARG A 33 7.13 -0.50 -9.52
N THR A 34 6.52 0.01 -8.46
CA THR A 34 6.78 -0.46 -7.09
C THR A 34 6.32 -1.90 -6.87
N PHE A 35 5.21 -2.31 -7.49
CA PHE A 35 4.76 -3.69 -7.50
C PHE A 35 5.78 -4.60 -8.22
N PHE A 36 6.17 -4.23 -9.44
CA PHE A 36 7.16 -4.99 -10.21
C PHE A 36 8.48 -5.14 -9.45
N GLU A 37 9.03 -4.04 -8.94
CA GLU A 37 10.28 -4.05 -8.19
C GLU A 37 10.26 -4.90 -6.92
N THR A 38 9.08 -5.08 -6.34
CA THR A 38 8.90 -5.87 -5.11
C THR A 38 8.76 -7.36 -5.42
N PHE A 39 7.98 -7.71 -6.46
CA PHE A 39 7.47 -9.07 -6.64
C PHE A 39 7.98 -9.78 -7.90
N ALA A 40 8.60 -9.08 -8.88
CA ALA A 40 9.00 -9.68 -10.15
C ALA A 40 9.99 -10.85 -10.01
N LYS A 41 10.86 -10.82 -9.01
CA LYS A 41 11.84 -11.89 -8.78
C LYS A 41 11.22 -13.24 -8.37
N ASP A 42 10.02 -13.21 -7.82
CA ASP A 42 9.31 -14.35 -7.25
C ASP A 42 8.11 -14.80 -8.10
N ASN A 43 7.85 -14.12 -9.25
CA ASN A 43 6.71 -14.38 -10.12
C ASN A 43 7.14 -14.62 -11.56
N ALA A 44 6.37 -15.44 -12.29
CA ALA A 44 6.60 -15.63 -13.71
C ALA A 44 6.37 -14.32 -14.47
N ALA A 45 7.16 -14.06 -15.52
CA ALA A 45 7.10 -12.82 -16.27
C ALA A 45 5.71 -12.56 -16.90
N GLU A 46 5.04 -13.62 -17.34
CA GLU A 46 3.70 -13.53 -17.95
C GLU A 46 2.63 -13.19 -16.92
N ASP A 47 2.66 -13.80 -15.73
CA ASP A 47 1.73 -13.49 -14.65
C ASP A 47 1.92 -12.04 -14.17
N MET A 48 3.16 -11.61 -14.05
CA MET A 48 3.49 -10.22 -13.74
C MET A 48 2.92 -9.27 -14.79
N ARG A 49 3.11 -9.56 -16.09
CA ARG A 49 2.59 -8.75 -17.18
C ARG A 49 1.06 -8.63 -17.13
N LEU A 50 0.38 -9.75 -16.94
CA LEU A 50 -1.09 -9.80 -16.83
C LEU A 50 -1.59 -8.99 -15.64
N HIS A 51 -0.97 -9.17 -14.47
CA HIS A 51 -1.33 -8.44 -13.26
C HIS A 51 -1.12 -6.93 -13.42
N LEU A 52 0.04 -6.52 -13.93
CA LEU A 52 0.32 -5.09 -14.12
C LEU A 52 -0.66 -4.43 -15.11
N ALA A 53 -1.02 -5.10 -16.17
CA ALA A 53 -1.98 -4.60 -17.15
C ALA A 53 -3.39 -4.42 -16.57
N SER A 54 -3.82 -5.31 -15.66
CA SER A 54 -5.16 -5.27 -15.08
C SER A 54 -5.24 -4.34 -13.85
N ALA A 55 -4.26 -4.37 -12.95
CA ALA A 55 -4.32 -3.68 -11.66
C ALA A 55 -3.85 -2.22 -11.71
N TRP A 56 -3.05 -1.83 -12.72
CA TRP A 56 -2.38 -0.53 -12.75
C TRP A 56 -2.69 0.30 -14.01
N ALA A 57 -3.80 0.03 -14.69
CA ALA A 57 -4.23 0.87 -15.79
C ALA A 57 -4.61 2.29 -15.30
N PRO A 58 -4.21 3.39 -15.96
CA PRO A 58 -4.58 4.76 -15.54
C PRO A 58 -6.08 4.98 -15.44
N ALA A 59 -6.86 4.35 -16.33
CA ALA A 59 -8.33 4.42 -16.28
C ALA A 59 -8.90 3.78 -15.00
N LEU A 60 -8.30 2.68 -14.52
CA LEU A 60 -8.68 2.04 -13.26
C LEU A 60 -8.34 2.94 -12.08
N GLN A 61 -7.12 3.49 -12.03
CA GLN A 61 -6.72 4.40 -10.95
C GLN A 61 -7.61 5.63 -10.90
N ARG A 62 -8.01 6.16 -12.07
CA ARG A 62 -8.98 7.25 -12.13
C ARG A 62 -10.35 6.84 -11.56
N ALA A 63 -10.84 5.66 -11.91
CA ALA A 63 -12.11 5.16 -11.41
C ALA A 63 -12.06 4.97 -9.88
N GLU A 64 -11.00 4.38 -9.36
CA GLU A 64 -10.80 4.18 -7.91
C GLU A 64 -10.67 5.50 -7.13
N ILE A 65 -10.03 6.54 -7.71
CA ILE A 65 -9.97 7.88 -7.08
C ILE A 65 -11.34 8.54 -7.01
N LEU A 66 -12.22 8.27 -7.97
CA LEU A 66 -13.58 8.81 -8.02
C LEU A 66 -14.60 7.99 -7.23
N ASP A 67 -14.23 6.77 -6.82
CA ASP A 67 -15.10 5.89 -6.07
C ASP A 67 -15.27 6.41 -4.62
N ALA A 68 -16.53 6.60 -4.20
CA ALA A 68 -16.85 7.06 -2.85
C ALA A 68 -16.42 6.08 -1.74
N GLU A 69 -16.29 4.78 -2.06
CA GLU A 69 -15.86 3.76 -1.12
C GLU A 69 -14.33 3.63 -1.03
N ILE A 70 -13.57 4.32 -1.90
CA ILE A 70 -12.11 4.27 -1.93
C ILE A 70 -11.50 5.63 -1.55
N ASP A 71 -10.60 5.63 -0.57
CA ASP A 71 -9.74 6.77 -0.26
C ASP A 71 -8.32 6.51 -0.74
N THR A 72 -7.80 7.36 -1.60
CA THR A 72 -6.40 7.32 -2.04
C THR A 72 -5.60 8.44 -1.38
N LEU A 73 -4.58 8.07 -0.60
CA LEU A 73 -3.66 8.96 0.08
C LEU A 73 -2.29 8.88 -0.58
N LEU A 74 -1.71 10.02 -0.90
CA LEU A 74 -0.39 10.15 -1.51
C LEU A 74 0.59 10.73 -0.50
N ALA A 75 1.79 10.16 -0.42
CA ALA A 75 2.95 10.75 0.23
C ALA A 75 3.81 11.39 -0.85
N CYS A 76 3.94 12.71 -0.83
CA CYS A 76 4.69 13.48 -1.83
C CYS A 76 5.94 14.10 -1.22
N ASP A 77 7.02 14.16 -1.99
CA ASP A 77 8.21 14.93 -1.63
C ASP A 77 8.00 16.44 -1.80
N ALA A 78 8.99 17.22 -1.44
CA ALA A 78 8.95 18.68 -1.54
C ALA A 78 8.80 19.20 -2.99
N GLY A 79 9.16 18.41 -3.98
CA GLY A 79 8.98 18.71 -5.41
C GLY A 79 7.64 18.23 -5.99
N GLY A 80 6.79 17.57 -5.17
CA GLY A 80 5.53 16.99 -5.58
C GLY A 80 5.65 15.58 -6.16
N GLY A 81 6.83 14.98 -6.20
CA GLY A 81 7.05 13.60 -6.62
C GLY A 81 6.46 12.58 -5.63
N LEU A 82 5.99 11.44 -6.13
CA LEU A 82 5.43 10.39 -5.28
C LEU A 82 6.54 9.63 -4.53
N ALA A 83 6.48 9.65 -3.21
CA ALA A 83 7.30 8.87 -2.29
C ALA A 83 6.59 7.59 -1.82
N GLY A 84 5.25 7.57 -1.85
CA GLY A 84 4.43 6.44 -1.47
C GLY A 84 2.95 6.74 -1.64
N PHE A 85 2.12 5.70 -1.50
CA PHE A 85 0.67 5.87 -1.46
C PHE A 85 -0.01 4.76 -0.67
N ALA A 86 -1.23 5.02 -0.24
CA ALA A 86 -2.14 4.04 0.35
C ALA A 86 -3.54 4.18 -0.22
N GLN A 87 -4.24 3.06 -0.37
CA GLN A 87 -5.66 3.04 -0.69
C GLN A 87 -6.42 2.28 0.39
N LEU A 88 -7.52 2.89 0.83
CA LEU A 88 -8.48 2.32 1.76
C LEU A 88 -9.77 2.00 1.02
N ARG A 89 -10.39 0.88 1.32
CA ARG A 89 -11.70 0.50 0.77
C ARG A 89 -12.68 0.21 1.89
N ALA A 90 -13.79 0.94 1.93
CA ALA A 90 -14.86 0.72 2.89
C ALA A 90 -15.76 -0.45 2.50
N GLY A 91 -16.53 -0.99 3.46
CA GLY A 91 -17.55 -2.00 3.20
C GLY A 91 -17.04 -3.39 2.86
N HIS A 92 -15.73 -3.64 2.87
CA HIS A 92 -15.15 -4.94 2.61
C HIS A 92 -14.62 -5.59 3.88
N ALA A 93 -14.92 -6.88 4.05
CA ALA A 93 -14.42 -7.71 5.13
C ALA A 93 -13.76 -8.98 4.55
N PRO A 94 -12.73 -9.54 5.19
CA PRO A 94 -12.17 -10.82 4.78
C PRO A 94 -13.20 -11.94 4.99
N ALA A 95 -13.23 -12.93 4.07
CA ALA A 95 -14.33 -13.88 3.96
C ALA A 95 -14.62 -14.67 5.25
N ASP A 96 -13.60 -15.16 5.93
CA ASP A 96 -13.74 -16.10 7.06
C ASP A 96 -13.31 -15.49 8.41
N VAL A 97 -13.32 -14.17 8.52
CA VAL A 97 -12.92 -13.45 9.74
C VAL A 97 -14.06 -12.55 10.21
N ALA A 98 -14.54 -12.80 11.42
CA ALA A 98 -15.52 -11.90 12.04
C ALA A 98 -14.92 -10.52 12.25
N THR A 99 -15.60 -9.50 11.77
CA THR A 99 -15.14 -8.09 11.84
C THR A 99 -16.28 -7.17 12.26
N VAL A 100 -15.90 -6.01 12.82
CA VAL A 100 -16.84 -4.97 13.24
C VAL A 100 -16.49 -3.66 12.56
N GLN A 101 -17.36 -3.17 11.67
CA GLN A 101 -17.14 -1.94 10.90
C GLN A 101 -15.73 -1.88 10.27
N PRO A 102 -15.36 -2.89 9.45
CA PRO A 102 -14.01 -2.98 8.90
C PRO A 102 -13.80 -2.00 7.77
N VAL A 103 -12.55 -1.54 7.63
CA VAL A 103 -12.01 -0.92 6.42
C VAL A 103 -10.79 -1.71 5.98
N GLU A 104 -10.67 -1.93 4.69
CA GLU A 104 -9.51 -2.59 4.08
C GLU A 104 -8.42 -1.59 3.75
N LEU A 105 -7.19 -1.88 4.14
CA LEU A 105 -6.01 -1.28 3.53
C LEU A 105 -5.67 -2.05 2.26
N LEU A 106 -6.27 -1.63 1.14
CA LEU A 106 -6.22 -2.31 -0.16
C LEU A 106 -4.83 -2.30 -0.78
N ARG A 107 -4.12 -1.16 -0.69
CA ARG A 107 -2.77 -0.98 -1.22
C ARG A 107 -1.95 -0.10 -0.28
N PHE A 108 -0.66 -0.43 -0.14
CA PHE A 108 0.29 0.34 0.66
C PHE A 108 1.70 0.19 0.10
N TYR A 109 2.23 1.24 -0.52
CA TYR A 109 3.54 1.22 -1.15
C TYR A 109 4.36 2.44 -0.78
N VAL A 110 5.63 2.23 -0.49
CA VAL A 110 6.64 3.28 -0.29
C VAL A 110 7.84 2.96 -1.15
N ASP A 111 8.25 3.90 -1.98
CA ASP A 111 9.36 3.76 -2.89
C ASP A 111 10.68 3.52 -2.16
N LYS A 112 11.57 2.73 -2.76
CA LYS A 112 12.83 2.28 -2.15
C LYS A 112 13.68 3.41 -1.55
N PRO A 113 13.88 4.57 -2.23
CA PRO A 113 14.65 5.67 -1.65
C PRO A 113 14.08 6.23 -0.34
N TRP A 114 12.76 6.07 -0.13
CA TRP A 114 12.03 6.60 1.00
C TRP A 114 11.83 5.59 2.14
N GLN A 115 12.25 4.35 1.92
CA GLN A 115 12.15 3.30 2.93
C GLN A 115 13.17 3.53 4.05
N GLY A 116 12.75 3.30 5.32
CA GLY A 116 13.58 3.58 6.49
C GLY A 116 13.63 5.04 6.92
N GLN A 117 12.95 5.95 6.19
CA GLN A 117 12.96 7.40 6.46
C GLN A 117 11.69 7.91 7.15
N GLY A 118 10.87 7.03 7.70
CA GLY A 118 9.65 7.40 8.43
C GLY A 118 8.40 7.59 7.56
N VAL A 119 8.52 7.67 6.23
CA VAL A 119 7.38 7.89 5.31
C VAL A 119 6.30 6.83 5.47
N ALA A 120 6.66 5.56 5.60
CA ALA A 120 5.69 4.49 5.83
C ALA A 120 4.88 4.71 7.13
N SER A 121 5.53 5.13 8.21
CA SER A 121 4.83 5.39 9.49
C SER A 121 3.94 6.63 9.42
N GLN A 122 4.37 7.68 8.71
CA GLN A 122 3.55 8.87 8.49
C GLN A 122 2.30 8.53 7.64
N LEU A 123 2.49 7.75 6.58
CA LEU A 123 1.40 7.31 5.72
C LEU A 123 0.43 6.39 6.46
N MET A 124 0.92 5.47 7.32
CA MET A 124 0.09 4.61 8.15
C MET A 124 -0.74 5.42 9.16
N LEU A 125 -0.18 6.46 9.76
CA LEU A 125 -0.94 7.36 10.65
C LEU A 125 -2.08 8.07 9.91
N ALA A 126 -1.84 8.50 8.67
CA ALA A 126 -2.87 9.10 7.82
C ALA A 126 -3.95 8.09 7.43
N VAL A 127 -3.57 6.84 7.13
CA VAL A 127 -4.47 5.71 6.90
C VAL A 127 -5.40 5.48 8.10
N GLU A 128 -4.85 5.39 9.31
CA GLU A 128 -5.62 5.21 10.54
C GLU A 128 -6.59 6.38 10.78
N THR A 129 -6.12 7.61 10.58
CA THR A 129 -6.94 8.81 10.71
C THR A 129 -8.12 8.77 9.73
N GLN A 130 -7.86 8.41 8.47
CA GLN A 130 -8.89 8.31 7.44
C GLN A 130 -9.88 7.17 7.71
N ALA A 131 -9.40 6.01 8.16
CA ALA A 131 -10.27 4.89 8.52
C ALA A 131 -11.21 5.25 9.68
N ARG A 132 -10.70 5.91 10.74
CA ARG A 132 -11.55 6.43 11.83
C ARG A 132 -12.56 7.46 11.35
N ALA A 133 -12.18 8.35 10.43
CA ALA A 133 -13.10 9.34 9.86
C ALA A 133 -14.26 8.70 9.09
N ARG A 134 -14.07 7.47 8.56
CA ARG A 134 -15.13 6.63 7.98
C ARG A 134 -15.95 5.85 9.02
N GLY A 135 -15.67 6.00 10.30
CA GLY A 135 -16.33 5.25 11.35
C GLY A 135 -15.83 3.81 11.51
N ALA A 136 -14.68 3.46 10.92
CA ALA A 136 -14.09 2.14 11.09
C ALA A 136 -13.70 1.88 12.54
N ARG A 137 -13.94 0.66 13.00
CA ARG A 137 -13.45 0.12 14.28
C ARG A 137 -12.28 -0.83 14.09
N GLU A 138 -12.14 -1.36 12.88
CA GLU A 138 -11.09 -2.30 12.53
C GLU A 138 -10.49 -1.95 11.16
N LEU A 139 -9.18 -2.09 11.06
CA LEU A 139 -8.41 -1.98 9.82
C LEU A 139 -7.81 -3.35 9.51
N TRP A 140 -8.05 -3.85 8.30
CA TRP A 140 -7.50 -5.13 7.87
C TRP A 140 -6.77 -5.02 6.53
N LEU A 141 -5.94 -5.99 6.21
CA LEU A 141 -5.18 -6.07 4.96
C LEU A 141 -4.84 -7.52 4.59
N GLY A 142 -4.60 -7.76 3.31
CA GLY A 142 -3.86 -8.91 2.80
C GLY A 142 -2.39 -8.59 2.66
N VAL A 143 -1.52 -9.50 3.05
CA VAL A 143 -0.08 -9.39 2.80
C VAL A 143 0.48 -10.76 2.42
N TRP A 144 1.24 -10.79 1.33
CA TRP A 144 1.85 -12.03 0.85
C TRP A 144 2.63 -12.77 1.94
N GLU A 145 2.40 -14.08 2.07
CA GLU A 145 3.00 -14.90 3.14
C GLU A 145 4.53 -14.88 3.17
N ARG A 146 5.18 -14.59 2.02
CA ARG A 146 6.64 -14.48 1.90
C ARG A 146 7.17 -13.06 2.06
N ASN A 147 6.32 -12.05 2.22
CA ASN A 147 6.74 -10.67 2.42
C ASN A 147 6.96 -10.38 3.92
N GLU A 148 8.00 -11.02 4.50
CA GLU A 148 8.34 -10.91 5.92
C GLU A 148 8.57 -9.45 6.37
N ARG A 149 9.14 -8.63 5.48
CA ARG A 149 9.40 -7.22 5.75
C ARG A 149 8.10 -6.43 5.97
N ALA A 150 7.13 -6.58 5.09
CA ALA A 150 5.84 -5.94 5.23
C ALA A 150 5.08 -6.46 6.45
N GLN A 151 5.11 -7.77 6.69
CA GLN A 151 4.50 -8.35 7.89
C GLN A 151 5.12 -7.80 9.19
N ALA A 152 6.45 -7.63 9.24
CA ALA A 152 7.13 -7.04 10.39
C ALA A 152 6.70 -5.57 10.60
N PHE A 153 6.57 -4.80 9.51
CA PHE A 153 6.05 -3.44 9.57
C PHE A 153 4.61 -3.40 10.12
N TYR A 154 3.71 -4.23 9.61
CA TYR A 154 2.33 -4.28 10.07
C TYR A 154 2.22 -4.74 11.53
N ARG A 155 2.99 -5.75 11.95
CA ARG A 155 3.05 -6.15 13.38
C ARG A 155 3.49 -4.99 14.29
N LYS A 156 4.49 -4.21 13.88
CA LYS A 156 4.93 -3.01 14.61
C LYS A 156 3.82 -1.96 14.74
N HIS A 157 2.90 -1.92 13.77
CA HIS A 157 1.72 -1.05 13.78
C HIS A 157 0.47 -1.71 14.40
N GLY A 158 0.63 -2.78 15.19
CA GLY A 158 -0.44 -3.40 15.95
C GLY A 158 -1.33 -4.38 15.20
N PHE A 159 -1.00 -4.71 13.95
CA PHE A 159 -1.72 -5.74 13.22
C PHE A 159 -1.33 -7.14 13.69
N ARG A 160 -2.30 -8.04 13.79
CA ARG A 160 -2.10 -9.46 14.06
C ARG A 160 -2.66 -10.31 12.91
N LYS A 161 -2.05 -11.43 12.61
CA LYS A 161 -2.59 -12.40 11.65
C LYS A 161 -3.87 -13.02 12.24
N VAL A 162 -4.93 -13.03 11.43
CA VAL A 162 -6.23 -13.57 11.81
C VAL A 162 -6.75 -14.64 10.84
N GLY A 163 -6.13 -14.77 9.68
CA GLY A 163 -6.53 -15.75 8.65
C GLY A 163 -5.59 -15.75 7.47
N THR A 164 -6.06 -16.33 6.39
CA THR A 164 -5.41 -16.33 5.07
C THR A 164 -6.46 -16.14 3.98
N GLN A 165 -6.02 -15.65 2.81
CA GLN A 165 -6.84 -15.54 1.61
C GLN A 165 -6.00 -15.85 0.38
N ILE A 166 -6.64 -16.08 -0.76
CA ILE A 166 -5.96 -16.23 -2.03
C ILE A 166 -5.90 -14.87 -2.73
N PHE A 167 -4.69 -14.49 -3.14
CA PHE A 167 -4.45 -13.37 -4.03
C PHE A 167 -3.88 -13.89 -5.35
N VAL A 168 -4.46 -13.48 -6.49
CA VAL A 168 -4.06 -13.98 -7.80
C VAL A 168 -3.17 -12.97 -8.49
N VAL A 169 -1.94 -13.37 -8.82
CA VAL A 169 -1.01 -12.60 -9.67
C VAL A 169 -1.04 -13.19 -11.07
N GLY A 170 -1.66 -12.49 -12.02
CA GLY A 170 -1.90 -13.04 -13.35
C GLY A 170 -2.79 -14.28 -13.29
N THR A 171 -2.22 -15.47 -13.44
CA THR A 171 -2.91 -16.77 -13.33
C THR A 171 -2.45 -17.57 -12.10
N ASP A 172 -1.45 -17.07 -11.35
CA ASP A 172 -0.86 -17.76 -10.20
C ASP A 172 -1.60 -17.40 -8.88
N PRO A 173 -2.29 -18.37 -8.24
CA PRO A 173 -2.91 -18.16 -6.93
C PRO A 173 -1.86 -18.24 -5.82
N GLN A 174 -1.71 -17.17 -5.07
CA GLN A 174 -0.78 -17.05 -3.96
C GLN A 174 -1.51 -16.89 -2.64
N THR A 175 -0.86 -17.26 -1.54
CA THR A 175 -1.45 -17.12 -0.20
C THR A 175 -1.03 -15.79 0.41
N ASP A 176 -2.03 -15.00 0.80
CA ASP A 176 -1.85 -13.83 1.65
C ASP A 176 -2.24 -14.16 3.10
N HIS A 177 -1.49 -13.61 4.05
CA HIS A 177 -1.96 -13.52 5.43
C HIS A 177 -2.96 -12.37 5.54
N VAL A 178 -4.14 -12.67 6.07
CA VAL A 178 -5.08 -11.63 6.51
C VAL A 178 -4.60 -11.12 7.87
N MET A 179 -4.31 -9.82 7.92
CA MET A 179 -3.90 -9.16 9.15
C MET A 179 -4.92 -8.09 9.53
N LEU A 180 -5.20 -7.96 10.82
CA LEU A 180 -6.22 -7.07 11.36
C LEU A 180 -5.70 -6.37 12.60
N ARG A 181 -6.13 -5.12 12.79
CA ARG A 181 -5.97 -4.36 14.05
C ARG A 181 -7.25 -3.60 14.39
N GLU A 182 -7.50 -3.41 15.67
CA GLU A 182 -8.50 -2.47 16.21
C GLU A 182 -7.98 -1.03 16.12
N LEU A 183 -8.88 -0.07 15.86
CA LEU A 183 -8.58 1.36 15.68
C LEU A 183 -8.93 2.20 16.91
#